data_0932e38e19f750cfbd7505743e4d3902
#
_entry.id   0932e38e19f750cfbd7505743e4d3902
#
_cell.length_a   1.000
_cell.length_b   1.000
_cell.length_c   1.000
_cell.angle_alpha   90.00
_cell.angle_beta   90.00
_cell.angle_gamma   90.00
#
_symmetry.space_group_name_H-M   'P 1'
#
loop_
_entity.id
_entity.type
_entity.pdbx_description
1 polymer ?
#
loop_
_entity_poly.entity_id
_entity_poly.type
_entity_poly.pdbx_seq_one_letter_code
_entity_poly.pdbx_strand_id
1 'polypeptide(L)'
;KPLLDRVKSDQTLMLAIRDGYINVYYRGGSLLKLEEQKQREMGYACFFDKNYIKQHNELIKYLPTGDQLIHKLPTCLRTEEDCVAWVVAIPQLKLVMDLFFGIQNKPEREFQQLVARENNSSTISNESEYFITDIEFSADRNLKARFDMLGVRWLSNDRNKMRTIRPVLVEMKYGDGALTGRAGLEKHLADIH
;
A
#
# COMPACT_ATOMS: atom_id res chain seq x y z
N LYS A 1 -2.24 -9.61 16.39
CA LYS A 1 -1.34 -8.66 17.08
C LYS A 1 0.04 -8.59 16.41
N PRO A 2 0.83 -9.67 16.19
CA PRO A 2 2.20 -9.59 15.68
C PRO A 2 2.36 -8.85 14.36
N LEU A 3 1.46 -9.06 13.39
CA LEU A 3 1.52 -8.41 12.10
C LEU A 3 1.32 -6.87 12.20
N LEU A 4 0.35 -6.43 13.02
CA LEU A 4 0.12 -5.00 13.24
C LEU A 4 1.32 -4.34 13.94
N ASP A 5 1.91 -5.01 14.94
CA ASP A 5 3.09 -4.53 15.65
C ASP A 5 4.29 -4.42 14.68
N ARG A 6 4.44 -5.41 13.79
CA ARG A 6 5.46 -5.37 12.72
C ARG A 6 5.28 -4.18 11.78
N VAL A 7 4.06 -3.95 11.29
CA VAL A 7 3.78 -2.83 10.38
C VAL A 7 4.02 -1.49 11.06
N LYS A 8 3.64 -1.34 12.34
CA LYS A 8 3.87 -0.11 13.11
C LYS A 8 5.35 0.17 13.39
N SER A 9 6.16 -0.88 13.59
CA SER A 9 7.59 -0.75 13.89
C SER A 9 8.47 -0.59 12.65
N ASP A 10 7.96 -0.89 11.46
CA ASP A 10 8.70 -0.85 10.20
C ASP A 10 8.26 0.35 9.35
N GLN A 11 8.97 1.45 9.48
CA GLN A 11 8.67 2.71 8.78
C GLN A 11 8.68 2.60 7.24
N THR A 12 9.17 1.51 6.67
CA THR A 12 9.10 1.28 5.22
C THR A 12 7.78 0.66 4.78
N LEU A 13 6.95 0.23 5.74
CA LEU A 13 5.62 -0.31 5.48
C LEU A 13 4.55 0.76 5.69
N MET A 14 3.49 0.69 4.90
CA MET A 14 2.30 1.52 5.06
C MET A 14 1.07 0.64 5.11
N LEU A 15 0.19 0.90 6.09
CA LEU A 15 -1.10 0.22 6.23
C LEU A 15 -2.21 1.08 5.63
N ALA A 16 -3.02 0.49 4.75
CA ALA A 16 -4.27 1.08 4.28
C ALA A 16 -5.44 0.17 4.63
N ILE A 17 -6.47 0.75 5.24
CA ILE A 17 -7.69 0.06 5.66
C ILE A 17 -8.80 0.43 4.70
N ARG A 18 -9.42 -0.58 4.09
CA ARG A 18 -10.50 -0.43 3.12
C ARG A 18 -11.72 -1.26 3.52
N ASP A 19 -12.82 -1.07 2.82
CA ASP A 19 -14.01 -1.88 3.05
C ASP A 19 -13.75 -3.36 2.72
N GLY A 20 -13.82 -4.20 3.75
CA GLY A 20 -13.62 -5.64 3.67
C GLY A 20 -12.18 -6.11 3.47
N TYR A 21 -11.18 -5.22 3.40
CA TYR A 21 -9.78 -5.64 3.29
C TYR A 21 -8.77 -4.62 3.80
N ILE A 22 -7.57 -5.09 4.07
CA ILE A 22 -6.42 -4.29 4.48
C ILE A 22 -5.29 -4.52 3.47
N ASN A 23 -4.59 -3.46 3.08
CA ASN A 23 -3.34 -3.55 2.32
C ASN A 23 -2.15 -3.10 3.16
N VAL A 24 -1.07 -3.86 3.08
CA VAL A 24 0.25 -3.46 3.55
C VAL A 24 1.11 -3.17 2.33
N TYR A 25 1.55 -1.93 2.20
CA TYR A 25 2.36 -1.47 1.08
C TYR A 25 3.84 -1.44 1.42
N TYR A 26 4.66 -1.73 0.41
CA TYR A 26 6.10 -1.53 0.40
C TYR A 26 6.52 -0.96 -0.96
N ARG A 27 7.25 0.16 -0.97
CA ARG A 27 7.65 0.90 -2.19
C ARG A 27 6.46 1.20 -3.12
N GLY A 28 5.29 1.52 -2.55
CA GLY A 28 4.06 1.76 -3.28
C GLY A 28 3.40 0.51 -3.88
N GLY A 29 3.99 -0.67 -3.72
CA GLY A 29 3.40 -1.94 -4.14
C GLY A 29 2.70 -2.68 -2.99
N SER A 30 1.66 -3.44 -3.29
CA SER A 30 0.96 -4.27 -2.30
C SER A 30 1.83 -5.48 -1.92
N LEU A 31 2.43 -5.43 -0.72
CA LEU A 31 3.21 -6.52 -0.16
C LEU A 31 2.30 -7.61 0.41
N LEU A 32 1.25 -7.23 1.11
CA LEU A 32 0.29 -8.16 1.70
C LEU A 32 -1.09 -7.54 1.66
N LYS A 33 -2.05 -8.27 1.08
CA LYS A 33 -3.47 -7.95 1.15
C LYS A 33 -4.16 -8.96 2.04
N LEU A 34 -4.98 -8.48 2.97
CA LEU A 34 -5.81 -9.29 3.86
C LEU A 34 -7.26 -9.00 3.56
N GLU A 35 -8.01 -10.01 3.11
CA GLU A 35 -9.46 -9.90 2.85
C GLU A 35 -10.25 -10.63 3.93
N GLU A 36 -11.27 -9.98 4.49
CA GLU A 36 -12.19 -10.58 5.43
C GLU A 36 -12.99 -11.69 4.75
N GLN A 37 -12.99 -12.87 5.35
CA GLN A 37 -13.80 -14.00 4.87
C GLN A 37 -15.20 -13.95 5.50
N LYS A 38 -16.20 -13.60 4.69
CA LYS A 38 -17.60 -13.48 5.12
C LYS A 38 -18.30 -14.82 5.38
N GLN A 39 -17.69 -15.97 5.04
CA GLN A 39 -18.29 -17.29 5.20
C GLN A 39 -17.61 -18.08 6.32
N ARG A 40 -18.43 -18.66 7.21
CA ARG A 40 -18.24 -19.71 8.26
C ARG A 40 -16.89 -19.89 8.98
N GLU A 41 -15.79 -19.46 8.42
CA GLU A 41 -14.47 -19.58 9.04
C GLU A 41 -13.96 -18.16 9.33
N MET A 42 -13.96 -17.78 10.61
CA MET A 42 -13.37 -16.52 11.06
C MET A 42 -11.89 -16.49 10.65
N GLY A 43 -11.50 -15.53 9.80
CA GLY A 43 -10.13 -15.39 9.34
C GLY A 43 -10.00 -14.37 8.21
N TYR A 44 -8.75 -14.09 7.83
CA TYR A 44 -8.42 -13.18 6.75
C TYR A 44 -7.66 -13.94 5.67
N ALA A 45 -8.20 -13.97 4.44
CA ALA A 45 -7.46 -14.50 3.30
C ALA A 45 -6.25 -13.61 3.00
N CYS A 46 -5.10 -14.24 2.74
CA CYS A 46 -3.82 -13.57 2.53
C CYS A 46 -3.41 -13.65 1.08
N PHE A 47 -2.99 -12.51 0.52
CA PHE A 47 -2.53 -12.42 -0.86
C PHE A 47 -1.22 -11.63 -0.94
N PHE A 48 -0.23 -12.24 -1.58
CA PHE A 48 0.96 -11.58 -2.12
C PHE A 48 0.84 -11.58 -3.65
N ASP A 49 1.17 -10.47 -4.29
CA ASP A 49 1.07 -10.39 -5.75
C ASP A 49 2.17 -11.24 -6.42
N LYS A 50 1.75 -12.37 -7.00
CA LYS A 50 2.64 -13.30 -7.71
C LYS A 50 3.34 -12.69 -8.93
N ASN A 51 2.89 -11.54 -9.42
CA ASN A 51 3.56 -10.86 -10.52
C ASN A 51 4.98 -10.40 -10.14
N TYR A 52 5.24 -10.11 -8.87
CA TYR A 52 6.59 -9.81 -8.39
C TYR A 52 7.57 -10.98 -8.58
N ILE A 53 7.06 -12.22 -8.65
CA ILE A 53 7.86 -13.44 -8.82
C ILE A 53 7.95 -13.85 -10.27
N LYS A 54 6.82 -13.84 -11.00
CA LYS A 54 6.72 -14.45 -12.35
C LYS A 54 7.65 -13.84 -13.38
N GLN A 55 7.96 -12.55 -13.27
CA GLN A 55 8.73 -11.85 -14.29
C GLN A 55 10.24 -12.03 -14.15
N HIS A 56 10.72 -12.64 -13.04
CA HIS A 56 12.15 -12.69 -12.71
C HIS A 56 12.58 -14.04 -12.13
N ASN A 57 12.04 -15.14 -12.66
CA ASN A 57 12.40 -16.50 -12.24
C ASN A 57 13.92 -16.76 -12.21
N GLU A 58 14.69 -16.07 -13.05
CA GLU A 58 16.16 -16.17 -13.09
C GLU A 58 16.81 -15.59 -11.82
N LEU A 59 16.32 -14.45 -11.33
CA LEU A 59 16.85 -13.80 -10.12
C LEU A 59 16.39 -14.47 -8.84
N ILE A 60 15.16 -15.02 -8.83
CA ILE A 60 14.59 -15.75 -7.70
C ILE A 60 15.35 -17.05 -7.43
N LYS A 61 16.00 -17.63 -8.44
CA LYS A 61 16.89 -18.79 -8.24
C LYS A 61 18.05 -18.51 -7.27
N TYR A 62 18.47 -17.24 -7.15
CA TYR A 62 19.53 -16.82 -6.23
C TYR A 62 19.00 -16.44 -4.83
N LEU A 63 17.67 -16.35 -4.65
CA LEU A 63 17.05 -16.22 -3.34
C LEU A 63 16.77 -17.62 -2.82
N PRO A 64 17.45 -18.09 -1.77
CA PRO A 64 17.37 -19.49 -1.30
C PRO A 64 15.94 -19.98 -0.98
N THR A 65 14.94 -19.10 -1.02
CA THR A 65 13.60 -19.38 -0.50
C THR A 65 12.44 -18.70 -1.24
N GLY A 66 12.68 -17.90 -2.32
CA GLY A 66 11.65 -17.01 -2.86
C GLY A 66 10.34 -17.73 -3.26
N ASP A 67 10.42 -18.73 -4.12
CA ASP A 67 9.23 -19.46 -4.55
C ASP A 67 8.73 -20.41 -3.45
N GLN A 68 9.66 -21.14 -2.77
CA GLN A 68 9.32 -22.06 -1.70
C GLN A 68 8.72 -21.35 -0.46
N LEU A 69 9.15 -20.10 -0.16
CA LEU A 69 8.63 -19.35 0.96
C LEU A 69 7.15 -19.05 0.79
N ILE A 70 6.76 -18.56 -0.39
CA ILE A 70 5.38 -18.14 -0.65
C ILE A 70 4.42 -19.33 -0.65
N HIS A 71 4.88 -20.48 -1.15
CA HIS A 71 4.09 -21.71 -1.09
C HIS A 71 3.89 -22.27 0.32
N LYS A 72 4.76 -21.89 1.27
CA LYS A 72 4.67 -22.31 2.68
C LYS A 72 3.90 -21.34 3.56
N LEU A 73 3.60 -20.12 3.05
CA LEU A 73 2.86 -19.14 3.84
C LEU A 73 1.38 -19.53 3.95
N PRO A 74 0.77 -19.31 5.11
CA PRO A 74 -0.66 -19.52 5.29
C PRO A 74 -1.46 -18.66 4.30
N THR A 75 -2.41 -19.27 3.61
CA THR A 75 -3.33 -18.55 2.70
C THR A 75 -4.45 -17.85 3.45
N CYS A 76 -4.60 -18.14 4.75
CA CYS A 76 -5.58 -17.52 5.63
C CYS A 76 -4.97 -17.34 7.03
N LEU A 77 -5.17 -16.17 7.64
CA LEU A 77 -4.80 -15.94 9.03
C LEU A 77 -5.96 -16.34 9.94
N ARG A 78 -5.75 -17.37 10.75
CA ARG A 78 -6.70 -17.85 11.75
C ARG A 78 -6.11 -17.85 13.14
N THR A 79 -4.82 -18.01 13.25
CA THR A 79 -4.07 -18.12 14.50
C THR A 79 -2.98 -17.05 14.60
N GLU A 80 -2.38 -16.92 15.77
CA GLU A 80 -1.24 -16.02 15.96
C GLU A 80 0.00 -16.56 15.23
N GLU A 81 0.16 -17.87 15.15
CA GLU A 81 1.23 -18.54 14.42
C GLU A 81 1.18 -18.22 12.92
N ASP A 82 -0.02 -18.18 12.32
CA ASP A 82 -0.19 -17.74 10.94
C ASP A 82 0.33 -16.31 10.74
N CYS A 83 0.01 -15.42 11.68
CA CYS A 83 0.50 -14.04 11.65
C CYS A 83 2.03 -13.97 11.78
N VAL A 84 2.62 -14.76 12.67
CA VAL A 84 4.07 -14.84 12.87
C VAL A 84 4.76 -15.35 11.62
N ALA A 85 4.22 -16.34 10.94
CA ALA A 85 4.77 -16.84 9.68
C ALA A 85 4.89 -15.73 8.63
N TRP A 86 3.88 -14.89 8.48
CA TRP A 86 3.93 -13.73 7.59
C TRP A 86 4.93 -12.67 8.06
N VAL A 87 5.00 -12.39 9.36
CA VAL A 87 5.96 -11.42 9.93
C VAL A 87 7.39 -11.84 9.62
N VAL A 88 7.72 -13.12 9.80
CA VAL A 88 9.05 -13.69 9.50
C VAL A 88 9.36 -13.61 8.01
N ALA A 89 8.36 -13.73 7.14
CA ALA A 89 8.53 -13.68 5.69
C ALA A 89 8.72 -12.25 5.13
N ILE A 90 8.25 -11.19 5.82
CA ILE A 90 8.28 -9.81 5.32
C ILE A 90 9.66 -9.41 4.75
N PRO A 91 10.80 -9.65 5.41
CA PRO A 91 12.10 -9.24 4.87
C PRO A 91 12.41 -9.87 3.50
N GLN A 92 12.05 -11.13 3.32
CA GLN A 92 12.27 -11.84 2.05
C GLN A 92 11.28 -11.38 0.97
N LEU A 93 10.02 -11.11 1.33
CA LEU A 93 9.02 -10.55 0.42
C LEU A 93 9.43 -9.14 -0.04
N LYS A 94 10.00 -8.33 0.84
CA LYS A 94 10.59 -7.03 0.47
C LYS A 94 11.72 -7.21 -0.54
N LEU A 95 12.64 -8.15 -0.31
CA LEU A 95 13.75 -8.41 -1.23
C LEU A 95 13.24 -8.82 -2.62
N VAL A 96 12.20 -9.65 -2.70
CA VAL A 96 11.54 -10.01 -3.97
C VAL A 96 11.00 -8.77 -4.67
N MET A 97 10.34 -7.88 -3.92
CA MET A 97 9.81 -6.63 -4.47
C MET A 97 10.93 -5.66 -4.88
N ASP A 98 12.03 -5.60 -4.13
CA ASP A 98 13.20 -4.77 -4.48
C ASP A 98 13.82 -5.21 -5.82
N LEU A 99 13.97 -6.51 -6.03
CA LEU A 99 14.45 -7.05 -7.31
C LEU A 99 13.47 -6.70 -8.45
N PHE A 100 12.19 -6.86 -8.23
CA PHE A 100 11.16 -6.50 -9.21
C PHE A 100 11.22 -5.01 -9.58
N PHE A 101 11.23 -4.12 -8.58
CA PHE A 101 11.29 -2.67 -8.80
C PHE A 101 12.65 -2.19 -9.33
N GLY A 102 13.73 -2.93 -9.06
CA GLY A 102 15.04 -2.66 -9.66
C GLY A 102 15.05 -2.82 -11.18
N ILE A 103 14.18 -3.67 -11.72
CA ILE A 103 14.04 -3.90 -13.17
C ILE A 103 12.86 -3.11 -13.75
N GLN A 104 11.73 -3.09 -13.03
CA GLN A 104 10.52 -2.34 -13.41
C GLN A 104 10.32 -1.15 -12.47
N ASN A 105 11.12 -0.11 -12.68
CA ASN A 105 11.05 1.10 -11.87
C ASN A 105 9.64 1.72 -11.94
N LYS A 106 9.05 1.99 -10.78
CA LYS A 106 7.75 2.65 -10.60
C LYS A 106 7.90 3.87 -9.67
N PRO A 107 8.65 4.88 -10.08
CA PRO A 107 9.03 5.99 -9.20
C PRO A 107 7.82 6.72 -8.62
N GLU A 108 6.76 6.92 -9.41
CA GLU A 108 5.55 7.59 -8.96
C GLU A 108 4.94 6.92 -7.73
N ARG A 109 4.83 5.58 -7.73
CA ARG A 109 4.31 4.81 -6.59
C ARG A 109 5.21 4.86 -5.36
N GLU A 110 6.52 4.82 -5.57
CA GLU A 110 7.48 4.95 -4.48
C GLU A 110 7.37 6.33 -3.83
N PHE A 111 7.23 7.38 -4.64
CA PHE A 111 7.02 8.73 -4.15
C PHE A 111 5.69 8.91 -3.44
N GLN A 112 4.60 8.28 -3.90
CA GLN A 112 3.31 8.28 -3.19
C GLN A 112 3.47 7.75 -1.76
N GLN A 113 4.12 6.61 -1.58
CA GLN A 113 4.35 6.04 -0.26
C GLN A 113 5.31 6.88 0.58
N LEU A 114 6.36 7.45 -0.03
CA LEU A 114 7.29 8.35 0.66
C LEU A 114 6.57 9.59 1.17
N VAL A 115 5.78 10.24 0.32
CA VAL A 115 4.99 11.43 0.69
C VAL A 115 4.02 11.10 1.82
N ALA A 116 3.30 9.99 1.73
CA ALA A 116 2.38 9.55 2.79
C ALA A 116 3.12 9.34 4.13
N ARG A 117 4.28 8.68 4.10
CA ARG A 117 5.10 8.44 5.29
C ARG A 117 5.60 9.74 5.91
N GLU A 118 6.25 10.59 5.10
CA GLU A 118 6.81 11.86 5.58
C GLU A 118 5.70 12.77 6.12
N ASN A 119 4.59 12.88 5.42
CA ASN A 119 3.46 13.69 5.84
C ASN A 119 2.82 13.19 7.14
N ASN A 120 2.74 11.88 7.35
CA ASN A 120 2.00 11.29 8.48
C ASN A 120 2.88 11.03 9.72
N SER A 121 4.18 10.75 9.55
CA SER A 121 5.01 10.15 10.60
C SER A 121 6.32 10.89 10.87
N SER A 122 6.71 11.85 10.04
CA SER A 122 7.89 12.68 10.28
C SER A 122 7.56 13.91 11.14
N THR A 123 8.56 14.74 11.41
CA THR A 123 8.37 16.03 12.08
C THR A 123 7.41 16.97 11.32
N ILE A 124 7.35 16.85 9.99
CA ILE A 124 6.43 17.61 9.12
C ILE A 124 4.97 17.31 9.46
N SER A 125 4.66 16.13 9.98
CA SER A 125 3.29 15.74 10.32
C SER A 125 2.61 16.69 11.31
N ASN A 126 3.37 17.36 12.16
CA ASN A 126 2.85 18.32 13.13
C ASN A 126 2.47 19.67 12.49
N GLU A 127 3.04 19.98 11.32
CA GLU A 127 2.81 21.22 10.58
C GLU A 127 1.88 21.00 9.39
N SER A 128 1.69 19.74 8.96
CA SER A 128 0.85 19.41 7.82
C SER A 128 -0.63 19.62 8.14
N GLU A 129 -1.35 20.20 7.18
CA GLU A 129 -2.82 20.30 7.19
C GLU A 129 -3.51 19.01 6.73
N TYR A 130 -2.74 18.02 6.24
CA TYR A 130 -3.27 16.83 5.62
C TYR A 130 -2.78 15.59 6.33
N PHE A 131 -3.59 14.54 6.29
CA PHE A 131 -3.24 13.19 6.71
C PHE A 131 -3.59 12.22 5.57
N ILE A 132 -2.61 11.51 5.04
CA ILE A 132 -2.80 10.57 3.94
C ILE A 132 -3.24 9.22 4.51
N THR A 133 -4.41 8.78 4.13
CA THR A 133 -5.02 7.56 4.66
C THR A 133 -4.79 6.34 3.77
N ASP A 134 -4.60 6.55 2.46
CA ASP A 134 -4.42 5.47 1.49
C ASP A 134 -3.63 5.94 0.26
N ILE A 135 -3.01 4.99 -0.44
CA ILE A 135 -2.36 5.18 -1.74
C ILE A 135 -2.95 4.21 -2.76
N GLU A 136 -2.89 4.56 -4.06
CA GLU A 136 -3.43 3.71 -5.12
C GLU A 136 -4.91 3.35 -4.87
N PHE A 137 -5.70 4.33 -4.42
CA PHE A 137 -7.09 4.13 -4.03
C PHE A 137 -8.01 4.01 -5.24
N SER A 138 -8.90 3.02 -5.22
CA SER A 138 -10.00 2.87 -6.17
C SER A 138 -11.31 2.75 -5.39
N ALA A 139 -12.23 3.67 -5.63
CA ALA A 139 -13.48 3.77 -4.87
C ALA A 139 -14.45 2.61 -5.17
N ASP A 140 -14.48 2.12 -6.40
CA ASP A 140 -15.33 1.02 -6.84
C ASP A 140 -14.62 0.21 -7.93
N ARG A 141 -14.93 -1.09 -8.01
CA ARG A 141 -14.47 -1.96 -9.10
C ARG A 141 -15.03 -1.53 -10.46
N ASN A 142 -16.15 -0.83 -10.48
CA ASN A 142 -16.84 -0.33 -11.69
C ASN A 142 -16.41 1.09 -12.07
N LEU A 143 -15.86 1.88 -11.13
CA LEU A 143 -15.30 3.18 -11.42
C LEU A 143 -13.88 3.01 -11.95
N LYS A 144 -13.64 3.47 -13.17
CA LYS A 144 -12.30 3.47 -13.79
C LYS A 144 -11.35 4.47 -13.10
N ALA A 145 -11.89 5.35 -12.26
CA ALA A 145 -11.12 6.35 -11.54
C ALA A 145 -10.27 5.68 -10.45
N ARG A 146 -8.97 5.84 -10.57
CA ARG A 146 -7.97 5.46 -9.59
C ARG A 146 -7.23 6.70 -9.15
N PHE A 147 -7.19 6.93 -7.87
CA PHE A 147 -6.52 8.08 -7.28
C PHE A 147 -5.18 7.65 -6.69
N ASP A 148 -4.18 8.48 -6.88
CA ASP A 148 -2.84 8.21 -6.38
C ASP A 148 -2.81 8.16 -4.84
N MET A 149 -3.49 9.12 -4.19
CA MET A 149 -3.61 9.13 -2.74
C MET A 149 -5.00 9.61 -2.30
N LEU A 150 -5.49 9.03 -1.23
CA LEU A 150 -6.65 9.48 -0.47
C LEU A 150 -6.17 10.02 0.87
N GLY A 151 -6.68 11.16 1.27
CA GLY A 151 -6.36 11.75 2.55
C GLY A 151 -7.53 12.52 3.14
N VAL A 152 -7.25 13.14 4.27
CA VAL A 152 -8.16 14.08 4.92
C VAL A 152 -7.41 15.38 5.19
N ARG A 153 -8.07 16.50 4.92
CA ARG A 153 -7.62 17.78 5.42
C ARG A 153 -8.02 17.88 6.88
N TRP A 154 -7.01 17.90 7.73
CA TRP A 154 -7.15 17.90 9.19
C TRP A 154 -6.12 18.82 9.79
N LEU A 155 -6.53 20.07 10.01
CA LEU A 155 -5.64 21.13 10.48
C LEU A 155 -4.96 20.72 11.78
N SER A 156 -3.64 20.86 11.87
CA SER A 156 -2.84 20.45 13.02
C SER A 156 -3.34 21.06 14.34
N ASN A 157 -3.74 22.33 14.31
CA ASN A 157 -4.28 23.05 15.46
C ASN A 157 -5.68 22.62 15.89
N ASP A 158 -6.40 21.91 15.04
CA ASP A 158 -7.79 21.49 15.25
C ASP A 158 -7.95 19.95 15.35
N ARG A 159 -6.84 19.21 15.40
CA ARG A 159 -6.89 17.72 15.46
C ARG A 159 -7.61 17.19 16.67
N ASN A 160 -7.72 17.97 17.74
CA ASN A 160 -8.52 17.67 18.92
C ASN A 160 -10.03 17.95 18.73
N LYS A 161 -10.40 18.64 17.65
CA LYS A 161 -11.78 19.02 17.36
C LYS A 161 -12.19 18.36 16.05
N MET A 162 -12.81 17.21 16.10
CA MET A 162 -13.25 16.43 14.91
C MET A 162 -14.20 17.18 13.95
N ARG A 163 -14.37 18.49 14.08
CA ARG A 163 -15.42 19.25 13.39
C ARG A 163 -15.11 19.69 11.95
N THR A 164 -13.86 19.55 11.49
CA THR A 164 -13.43 20.13 10.19
C THR A 164 -12.63 19.17 9.30
N ILE A 165 -12.91 17.87 9.42
CA ILE A 165 -12.27 16.87 8.55
C ILE A 165 -12.96 16.92 7.18
N ARG A 166 -12.17 17.10 6.12
CA ARG A 166 -12.63 17.05 4.72
C ARG A 166 -11.85 16.00 3.96
N PRO A 167 -12.51 15.12 3.17
CA PRO A 167 -11.80 14.20 2.29
C PRO A 167 -11.02 14.99 1.22
N VAL A 168 -9.86 14.47 0.87
CA VAL A 168 -8.98 15.04 -0.16
C VAL A 168 -8.50 13.91 -1.05
N LEU A 169 -8.63 14.12 -2.35
CA LEU A 169 -8.03 13.29 -3.38
C LEU A 169 -6.76 13.99 -3.86
N VAL A 170 -5.67 13.26 -3.90
CA VAL A 170 -4.37 13.78 -4.34
C VAL A 170 -3.94 13.00 -5.57
N GLU A 171 -3.64 13.73 -6.63
CA GLU A 171 -3.04 13.21 -7.84
C GLU A 171 -1.58 13.63 -7.88
N MET A 172 -0.68 12.68 -8.01
CA MET A 172 0.75 12.91 -8.12
C MET A 172 1.20 12.78 -9.57
N LYS A 173 2.02 13.69 -10.01
CA LYS A 173 2.62 13.63 -11.35
C LYS A 173 4.14 13.64 -11.23
N TYR A 174 4.76 12.67 -11.88
CA TYR A 174 6.21 12.54 -11.93
C TYR A 174 6.73 12.89 -13.32
N GLY A 175 7.53 13.97 -13.40
CA GLY A 175 8.12 14.47 -14.64
C GLY A 175 7.26 15.49 -15.39
N ASP A 176 7.92 16.31 -16.19
CA ASP A 176 7.32 17.50 -16.84
C ASP A 176 6.22 17.15 -17.87
N GLY A 177 6.30 15.99 -18.51
CA GLY A 177 5.31 15.52 -19.48
C GLY A 177 4.01 14.96 -18.88
N ALA A 178 3.93 14.83 -17.56
CA ALA A 178 2.81 14.14 -16.90
C ALA A 178 1.57 15.03 -16.67
N LEU A 179 1.68 16.36 -16.92
CA LEU A 179 0.57 17.30 -16.75
C LEU A 179 -0.38 17.33 -17.96
N THR A 180 0.10 16.93 -19.13
CA THR A 180 -0.63 17.03 -20.40
C THR A 180 -0.78 15.66 -21.07
N GLY A 181 -1.68 15.56 -22.06
CA GLY A 181 -1.87 14.36 -22.86
C GLY A 181 -2.88 13.37 -22.28
N ARG A 182 -2.83 12.09 -22.74
CA ARG A 182 -3.84 11.07 -22.44
C ARG A 182 -3.90 10.63 -20.97
N ALA A 183 -2.88 10.91 -20.18
CA ALA A 183 -2.80 10.65 -18.73
C ALA A 183 -2.70 11.98 -17.93
N GLY A 184 -3.03 13.11 -18.54
CA GLY A 184 -2.93 14.42 -17.92
C GLY A 184 -4.00 14.68 -16.85
N LEU A 185 -3.75 15.70 -16.05
CA LEU A 185 -4.62 16.10 -14.94
C LEU A 185 -6.07 16.38 -15.38
N GLU A 186 -6.27 16.99 -16.56
CA GLU A 186 -7.60 17.30 -17.09
C GLU A 186 -8.48 16.03 -17.26
N LYS A 187 -7.87 14.93 -17.73
CA LYS A 187 -8.60 13.68 -17.90
C LYS A 187 -8.98 13.07 -16.54
N HIS A 188 -8.07 13.11 -15.57
CA HIS A 188 -8.36 12.61 -14.23
C HIS A 188 -9.48 13.41 -13.55
N LEU A 189 -9.53 14.73 -13.77
CA LEU A 189 -10.64 15.57 -13.29
C LEU A 189 -11.96 15.22 -13.96
N ALA A 190 -11.96 14.90 -15.26
CA ALA A 190 -13.15 14.48 -15.98
C ALA A 190 -13.67 13.10 -15.54
N ASP A 191 -12.78 12.21 -15.09
CA ASP A 191 -13.15 10.87 -14.58
C ASP A 191 -13.79 10.90 -13.17
N ILE A 192 -13.76 12.06 -12.48
CA ILE A 192 -14.37 12.27 -11.15
C ILE A 192 -15.84 12.68 -11.26
N HIS A 193 -16.28 13.21 -12.39
CA HIS A 193 -17.66 13.62 -12.67
C HIS A 193 -18.43 12.53 -13.41
#